data_238b64bc0477197513871ffedd40ad07
#
_entry.id   238b64bc0477197513871ffedd40ad07
#
_cell.length_a   1.000
_cell.length_b   1.000
_cell.length_c   1.000
_cell.angle_alpha   90.00
_cell.angle_beta   90.00
_cell.angle_gamma   90.00
#
_symmetry.space_group_name_H-M   'P 1'
#
loop_
_entity.id
_entity.type
_entity.pdbx_description
1 polymer ?
#
loop_
_entity_poly.entity_id
_entity_poly.type
_entity_poly.pdbx_seq_one_letter_code
_entity_poly.pdbx_strand_id
1 'polypeptide(L)'
;MSTAHTLNGHATTTHPASPAGPDAVKNALTPNRTGQVVENDEYAAFARRVLRAYARRVATGDVEALTLMLGLSAEIDDAIGQAVHGLRGFGYSWAEIGSRLGITRQAAQQRWGARP
;
A
#
# COMPACT_ATOMS: atom_id res chain seq x y z
N MET A 1 19.27 11.55 -1.13
CA MET A 1 18.47 11.30 -1.30
C MET A 1 17.94 11.34 -1.49
N SER A 2 18.63 11.71 -1.82
CA SER A 2 17.79 11.57 -2.20
C SER A 2 17.54 11.54 -2.42
N THR A 3 17.99 11.33 -2.72
CA THR A 3 17.34 11.14 -3.21
C THR A 3 17.14 10.92 -3.52
N ALA A 4 17.63 10.84 -3.74
CA ALA A 4 16.98 10.42 -4.20
C ALA A 4 16.73 10.16 -4.36
N HIS A 5 17.24 10.52 -4.39
CA HIS A 5 16.49 10.28 -4.72
C HIS A 5 16.16 10.34 -4.97
N THR A 6 16.66 10.11 -5.21
CA THR A 6 15.96 10.06 -5.69
C THR A 6 15.53 10.24 -5.97
N LEU A 7 16.02 10.44 -6.20
CA LEU A 7 15.21 10.54 -6.68
C LEU A 7 14.81 10.45 -6.90
N ASN A 8 15.36 10.54 -7.05
CA ASN A 8 14.52 10.39 -7.47
C ASN A 8 14.06 10.33 -7.71
N GLY A 9 14.51 10.57 -7.65
CA GLY A 9 13.81 10.30 -8.17
C GLY A 9 13.33 10.46 -8.30
N HIS A 10 13.57 10.66 -8.67
CA HIS A 10 12.69 10.67 -9.05
C HIS A 10 12.17 11.06 -9.34
N ALA A 11 12.38 11.21 -9.52
CA ALA A 11 11.68 11.41 -10.01
C ALA A 11 11.08 11.86 -10.37
N THR A 12 11.11 12.16 -10.77
CA THR A 12 10.40 12.47 -11.18
C THR A 12 9.74 12.83 -11.63
N THR A 13 9.67 12.96 -11.88
CA THR A 13 9.16 13.25 -12.38
C THR A 13 8.22 13.70 -12.94
N THR A 14 7.92 13.90 -13.36
CA THR A 14 7.00 14.42 -13.73
C THR A 14 6.81 14.47 -14.94
N HIS A 15 6.33 14.22 -15.52
CA HIS A 15 6.30 14.19 -16.71
C HIS A 15 5.15 14.66 -17.24
N PRO A 16 5.12 15.08 -18.28
CA PRO A 16 4.12 15.64 -18.92
C PRO A 16 3.11 14.81 -19.06
N ALA A 17 2.34 14.92 -18.56
CA ALA A 17 1.42 14.10 -18.63
C ALA A 17 0.65 14.01 -19.71
N SER A 18 0.28 12.93 -20.03
CA SER A 18 -0.61 12.69 -20.96
C SER A 18 -1.87 13.11 -20.53
N PRO A 19 -2.54 13.71 -21.25
CA PRO A 19 -3.70 14.37 -20.87
C PRO A 19 -4.76 13.54 -20.36
N ALA A 20 -5.02 12.50 -20.84
CA ALA A 20 -6.23 11.85 -20.46
C ALA A 20 -5.97 10.55 -19.86
N GLY A 21 -6.86 9.98 -19.17
CA GLY A 21 -6.76 8.65 -18.70
C GLY A 21 -6.40 8.56 -17.25
N PRO A 22 -6.33 7.33 -16.73
CA PRO A 22 -6.12 7.11 -15.32
C PRO A 22 -4.81 7.68 -14.81
N ASP A 23 -3.77 7.65 -15.62
CA ASP A 23 -2.48 8.17 -15.15
C ASP A 23 -2.54 9.66 -14.91
N ALA A 24 -3.23 10.38 -15.76
CA ALA A 24 -3.36 11.82 -15.59
C ALA A 24 -4.17 12.13 -14.34
N VAL A 25 -5.22 11.38 -14.09
CA VAL A 25 -6.03 11.59 -12.92
C VAL A 25 -5.22 11.31 -11.65
N LYS A 26 -4.48 10.24 -11.64
CA LYS A 26 -3.68 9.89 -10.48
C LYS A 26 -2.68 10.99 -10.16
N ASN A 27 -2.00 11.47 -11.18
CA ASN A 27 -1.00 12.50 -10.96
C ASN A 27 -1.61 13.80 -10.49
N ALA A 28 -2.77 14.15 -11.01
CA ALA A 28 -3.41 15.38 -10.63
C ALA A 28 -3.93 15.34 -9.20
N LEU A 29 -4.38 14.18 -8.76
CA LEU A 29 -4.96 14.05 -7.44
C LEU A 29 -3.94 13.79 -6.35
N THR A 30 -2.68 13.64 -6.72
CA THR A 30 -1.64 13.37 -5.75
C THR A 30 -0.51 14.36 -5.93
N PRO A 31 -0.77 15.62 -5.61
CA PRO A 31 0.20 16.66 -5.94
C PRO A 31 1.53 16.52 -5.21
N ASN A 32 1.56 16.02 -4.04
CA ASN A 32 2.81 15.86 -3.32
C ASN A 32 3.20 14.39 -3.28
N ARG A 33 3.28 13.82 -4.45
CA ARG A 33 3.42 12.39 -4.56
C ARG A 33 4.69 11.85 -3.93
N THR A 34 5.81 12.52 -4.15
CA THR A 34 7.07 12.08 -3.61
C THR A 34 7.05 12.11 -2.08
N GLY A 35 6.51 13.17 -1.52
CA GLY A 35 6.39 13.28 -0.07
C GLY A 35 5.50 12.20 0.51
N GLN A 36 4.39 11.90 -0.14
CA GLN A 36 3.50 10.88 0.34
C GLN A 36 4.14 9.49 0.29
N VAL A 37 4.92 9.22 -0.72
CA VAL A 37 5.60 7.93 -0.82
C VAL A 37 6.60 7.77 0.32
N VAL A 38 7.37 8.80 0.63
CA VAL A 38 8.32 8.74 1.74
C VAL A 38 7.58 8.53 3.06
N GLU A 39 6.50 9.25 3.26
CA GLU A 39 5.73 9.11 4.48
C GLU A 39 5.15 7.71 4.62
N ASN A 40 4.69 7.12 3.52
CA ASN A 40 4.15 5.78 3.57
C ASN A 40 5.23 4.75 3.87
N ASP A 41 6.44 4.94 3.36
CA ASP A 41 7.54 4.04 3.69
C ASP A 41 7.89 4.11 5.17
N GLU A 42 7.89 5.30 5.73
CA GLU A 42 8.16 5.49 7.15
C GLU A 42 7.05 4.90 8.00
N TYR A 43 5.82 5.06 7.54
CA TYR A 43 4.67 4.51 8.25
C TYR A 43 4.74 2.99 8.27
N ALA A 44 5.08 2.38 7.14
CA ALA A 44 5.20 0.93 7.06
C ALA A 44 6.31 0.43 7.98
N ALA A 45 7.43 1.15 8.04
CA ALA A 45 8.52 0.78 8.92
C ALA A 45 8.09 0.86 10.38
N PHE A 46 7.35 1.89 10.73
CA PHE A 46 6.80 2.04 12.08
C PHE A 46 5.87 0.88 12.41
N ALA A 47 4.96 0.54 11.49
CA ALA A 47 4.02 -0.55 11.73
C ALA A 47 4.76 -1.87 11.96
N ARG A 48 5.81 -2.12 11.18
CA ARG A 48 6.59 -3.34 11.36
C ARG A 48 7.28 -3.36 12.72
N ARG A 49 7.78 -2.20 13.18
CA ARG A 49 8.40 -2.14 14.51
C ARG A 49 7.39 -2.44 15.60
N VAL A 50 6.18 -1.92 15.46
CA VAL A 50 5.12 -2.17 16.44
C VAL A 50 4.78 -3.66 16.47
N LEU A 51 4.64 -4.27 15.29
CA LEU A 51 4.31 -5.69 15.23
C LEU A 51 5.40 -6.55 15.86
N ARG A 52 6.66 -6.22 15.61
CA ARG A 52 7.76 -6.98 16.19
C ARG A 52 7.82 -6.80 17.71
N ALA A 53 7.55 -5.58 18.18
CA ALA A 53 7.51 -5.35 19.62
C ALA A 53 6.37 -6.12 20.26
N TYR A 54 5.22 -6.17 19.60
CA TYR A 54 4.08 -6.92 20.10
C TYR A 54 4.42 -8.40 20.18
N ALA A 55 5.06 -8.94 19.15
CA ALA A 55 5.45 -10.33 19.16
C ALA A 55 6.37 -10.65 20.33
N ARG A 56 7.31 -9.75 20.63
CA ARG A 56 8.21 -9.96 21.76
C ARG A 56 7.46 -9.97 23.08
N ARG A 57 6.47 -9.10 23.24
CA ARG A 57 5.67 -9.05 24.46
C ARG A 57 4.87 -10.33 24.64
N VAL A 58 4.24 -10.80 23.58
CA VAL A 58 3.46 -12.03 23.65
C VAL A 58 4.38 -13.21 23.96
N ALA A 59 5.56 -13.22 23.35
CA ALA A 59 6.49 -14.33 23.48
C ALA A 59 7.03 -14.47 24.91
N THR A 60 6.89 -13.45 25.75
CA THR A 60 7.37 -13.55 27.12
C THR A 60 6.38 -14.23 28.04
N GLY A 61 5.30 -14.78 27.53
CA GLY A 61 4.42 -15.61 28.33
C GLY A 61 2.95 -15.24 28.29
N ASP A 62 2.54 -14.33 27.43
CA ASP A 62 1.14 -13.92 27.38
C ASP A 62 0.41 -14.71 26.31
N VAL A 63 0.10 -15.95 26.62
CA VAL A 63 -0.53 -16.83 25.65
C VAL A 63 -1.94 -16.38 25.30
N GLU A 64 -2.64 -15.71 26.20
CA GLU A 64 -3.97 -15.20 25.90
C GLU A 64 -3.95 -14.11 24.84
N ALA A 65 -2.89 -13.32 24.81
CA ALA A 65 -2.78 -12.26 23.81
C ALA A 65 -2.56 -12.81 22.41
N LEU A 66 -2.18 -14.07 22.30
CA LEU A 66 -1.93 -14.66 20.99
C LEU A 66 -3.18 -14.64 20.13
N THR A 67 -4.35 -14.85 20.71
CA THR A 67 -5.60 -14.78 19.95
C THR A 67 -5.83 -13.38 19.40
N LEU A 68 -5.59 -12.36 20.23
CA LEU A 68 -5.73 -10.98 19.76
C LEU A 68 -4.73 -10.65 18.66
N MET A 69 -3.50 -11.14 18.82
CA MET A 69 -2.48 -10.93 17.83
C MET A 69 -2.85 -11.59 16.51
N LEU A 70 -3.39 -12.80 16.56
CA LEU A 70 -3.84 -13.48 15.36
C LEU A 70 -4.95 -12.70 14.66
N GLY A 71 -5.80 -12.02 15.44
CA GLY A 71 -6.85 -11.20 14.86
C GLY A 71 -6.34 -10.05 14.01
N LEU A 72 -5.12 -9.59 14.27
CA LEU A 72 -4.55 -8.54 13.44
C LEU A 72 -4.34 -8.97 12.00
N SER A 73 -4.16 -10.26 11.77
CA SER A 73 -4.02 -10.76 10.42
C SER A 73 -5.26 -10.46 9.59
N ALA A 74 -6.44 -10.67 10.15
CA ALA A 74 -7.67 -10.37 9.44
C ALA A 74 -7.84 -8.85 9.25
N GLU A 75 -7.46 -8.07 10.23
CA GLU A 75 -7.56 -6.63 10.10
C GLU A 75 -6.62 -6.09 9.05
N ILE A 76 -5.43 -6.68 8.94
CA ILE A 76 -4.49 -6.28 7.89
C ILE A 76 -5.07 -6.63 6.52
N ASP A 77 -5.66 -7.81 6.39
CA ASP A 77 -6.29 -8.18 5.13
C ASP A 77 -7.41 -7.21 4.75
N ASP A 78 -8.24 -6.83 5.71
CA ASP A 78 -9.29 -5.85 5.45
C ASP A 78 -8.72 -4.50 5.05
N ALA A 79 -7.67 -4.08 5.71
CA ALA A 79 -7.03 -2.81 5.39
C ALA A 79 -6.46 -2.82 3.98
N ILE A 80 -5.86 -3.94 3.57
CA ILE A 80 -5.36 -4.09 2.21
C ILE A 80 -6.50 -3.97 1.21
N GLY A 81 -7.64 -4.61 1.50
CA GLY A 81 -8.81 -4.49 0.64
C GLY A 81 -9.28 -3.05 0.50
N GLN A 82 -9.30 -2.31 1.60
CA GLN A 82 -9.68 -0.91 1.56
C GLN A 82 -8.70 -0.10 0.71
N ALA A 83 -7.41 -0.38 0.84
CA ALA A 83 -6.40 0.31 0.06
C ALA A 83 -6.56 0.00 -1.43
N VAL A 84 -6.84 -1.26 -1.77
CA VAL A 84 -7.05 -1.64 -3.17
C VAL A 84 -8.26 -0.92 -3.73
N HIS A 85 -9.36 -0.87 -2.99
CA HIS A 85 -10.54 -0.17 -3.46
C HIS A 85 -10.29 1.32 -3.63
N GLY A 86 -9.53 1.91 -2.73
CA GLY A 86 -9.16 3.31 -2.87
C GLY A 86 -8.33 3.56 -4.12
N LEU A 87 -7.38 2.67 -4.40
CA LEU A 87 -6.55 2.80 -5.60
C LEU A 87 -7.38 2.65 -6.86
N ARG A 88 -8.35 1.73 -6.86
CA ARG A 88 -9.26 1.61 -7.97
C ARG A 88 -10.04 2.90 -8.19
N GLY A 89 -10.45 3.53 -7.10
CA GLY A 89 -11.15 4.80 -7.19
C GLY A 89 -10.30 5.91 -7.78
N PHE A 90 -8.98 5.84 -7.60
CA PHE A 90 -8.08 6.80 -8.22
C PHE A 90 -7.78 6.48 -9.69
N GLY A 91 -8.21 5.33 -10.18
CA GLY A 91 -8.03 4.99 -11.58
C GLY A 91 -7.00 3.90 -11.85
N TYR A 92 -6.45 3.30 -10.81
CA TYR A 92 -5.53 2.17 -11.03
C TYR A 92 -6.31 0.97 -11.53
N SER A 93 -5.78 0.30 -12.54
CA SER A 93 -6.42 -0.88 -13.10
C SER A 93 -6.05 -2.12 -12.29
N TRP A 94 -6.83 -3.17 -12.47
CA TRP A 94 -6.48 -4.45 -11.85
C TRP A 94 -5.12 -4.94 -12.31
N ALA A 95 -4.77 -4.68 -13.57
CA ALA A 95 -3.45 -5.06 -14.09
C ALA A 95 -2.33 -4.32 -13.36
N GLU A 96 -2.52 -3.03 -13.14
CA GLU A 96 -1.52 -2.24 -12.43
C GLU A 96 -1.36 -2.71 -10.99
N ILE A 97 -2.48 -2.95 -10.34
CA ILE A 97 -2.45 -3.42 -8.95
C ILE A 97 -1.81 -4.80 -8.88
N GLY A 98 -2.23 -5.70 -9.75
CA GLY A 98 -1.67 -7.05 -9.76
C GLY A 98 -0.18 -7.04 -10.02
N SER A 99 0.26 -6.19 -10.94
CA SER A 99 1.67 -6.08 -11.26
C SER A 99 2.51 -5.69 -10.04
N ARG A 100 2.02 -4.75 -9.24
CA ARG A 100 2.74 -4.33 -8.04
C ARG A 100 2.80 -5.43 -6.99
N LEU A 101 1.79 -6.28 -6.97
CA LEU A 101 1.72 -7.35 -5.98
C LEU A 101 2.32 -8.66 -6.47
N GLY A 102 2.77 -8.70 -7.72
CA GLY A 102 3.34 -9.92 -8.28
C GLY A 102 2.30 -10.98 -8.61
N ILE A 103 1.06 -10.57 -8.86
CA ILE A 103 0.00 -11.50 -9.22
C ILE A 103 -0.64 -11.03 -10.52
N THR A 104 -1.44 -11.91 -11.12
CA THR A 104 -2.09 -11.57 -12.38
C THR A 104 -3.25 -10.61 -12.16
N ARG A 105 -3.65 -9.94 -13.24
CA ARG A 105 -4.84 -9.10 -13.20
C ARG A 105 -6.06 -9.90 -12.74
N GLN A 106 -6.21 -11.10 -13.25
CA GLN A 106 -7.35 -11.92 -12.90
C GLN A 106 -7.34 -12.31 -11.43
N ALA A 107 -6.17 -12.66 -10.90
CA ALA A 107 -6.07 -13.00 -9.49
C ALA A 107 -6.42 -11.82 -8.60
N ALA A 108 -5.95 -10.62 -8.95
CA ALA A 108 -6.29 -9.44 -8.19
C ALA A 108 -7.78 -9.16 -8.22
N GLN A 109 -8.39 -9.27 -9.38
CA GLN A 109 -9.81 -9.04 -9.53
C GLN A 109 -10.64 -10.07 -8.76
N GLN A 110 -10.21 -11.32 -8.77
CA GLN A 110 -10.92 -12.35 -8.01
C GLN A 110 -10.84 -12.08 -6.52
N ARG A 111 -9.69 -11.62 -6.05
CA ARG A 111 -9.52 -11.45 -4.62
C ARG A 111 -10.29 -10.26 -4.08
N TRP A 112 -10.35 -9.15 -4.83
CA TRP A 112 -10.94 -7.93 -4.31
C TRP A 112 -12.09 -7.39 -5.16
N GLY A 113 -12.31 -7.91 -6.35
CA GLY A 113 -13.25 -7.31 -7.29
C GLY A 113 -14.69 -7.67 -7.05
N ALA A 114 -14.95 -8.77 -6.38
CA ALA A 114 -16.32 -9.26 -6.21
C ALA A 114 -16.95 -8.77 -4.93
N ARG A 115 -16.36 -7.83 -4.26
CA ARG A 115 -16.94 -7.38 -3.00
C ARG A 115 -18.16 -6.52 -3.27
N PRO A 116 -19.19 -6.70 -2.49
CA PRO A 116 -20.39 -5.89 -2.65
C PRO A 116 -20.17 -4.45 -2.29
#